data_7887f36b2e311baeb534cf6ce1924408
#
_entry.id   7887f36b2e311baeb534cf6ce1924408
#
_cell.length_a   1.000
_cell.length_b   1.000
_cell.length_c   1.000
_cell.angle_alpha   90.00
_cell.angle_beta   90.00
_cell.angle_gamma   90.00
#
_symmetry.space_group_name_H-M   'P 1'
#
loop_
_entity.id
_entity.type
_entity.pdbx_description
1 polymer ?
#
loop_
_entity_poly.entity_id
_entity_poly.type
_entity_poly.pdbx_seq_one_letter_code
_entity_poly.pdbx_strand_id
1 'polypeptide(L)'
;MNTPSQSFSKMPGEPGHIRHAPETYWRSLLLFNGYRLAAALLLLLAAAFWGSTLQFGSRDMRLFLLAAASYAAFALAMFAVIRTRERFTLQLAIQVGADIGFVILLMYASGGLSSGLGLLLLTSLAAAGLVTRGQLTLFFAAIATIAILLEHTYEVLHFSESGAQYAQAGLLSIAYFATALLAHALATRSIASERLAAQREIDLANMAQVNQLVIQDMEHGVIVVDGAGIVRQVNTAAERMIGGMRGGGVVALRDRAPALYERVESWLRDQQGQESPDAFEIGANLRARLVPVAPRRGAGAVIFLEDLARLRSEARQLK
;
A
#
# COMPACT_ATOMS: atom_id res chain seq x y z
N MET A 1 -48.17 -17.76 22.80
CA MET A 1 -47.21 -18.50 22.02
C MET A 1 -46.87 -17.65 20.79
N ASN A 2 -45.90 -16.78 20.91
CA ASN A 2 -45.40 -15.94 19.79
C ASN A 2 -43.90 -16.23 19.63
N THR A 3 -43.56 -16.91 18.55
CA THR A 3 -42.19 -17.12 18.13
C THR A 3 -41.68 -15.85 17.43
N PRO A 4 -40.50 -15.30 17.78
CA PRO A 4 -39.91 -14.22 17.03
C PRO A 4 -39.23 -14.78 15.76
N SER A 5 -39.64 -14.27 14.60
CA SER A 5 -39.05 -14.48 13.29
C SER A 5 -37.60 -13.95 13.29
N GLN A 6 -36.66 -14.85 13.09
CA GLN A 6 -35.27 -14.50 12.82
C GLN A 6 -35.17 -13.83 11.44
N SER A 7 -34.86 -12.56 11.45
CA SER A 7 -34.47 -11.82 10.24
C SER A 7 -33.10 -12.34 9.77
N PHE A 8 -33.10 -13.13 8.71
CA PHE A 8 -31.88 -13.50 7.97
C PHE A 8 -31.21 -12.20 7.44
N SER A 9 -30.08 -11.88 8.03
CA SER A 9 -29.17 -10.84 7.58
C SER A 9 -28.77 -11.15 6.13
N LYS A 10 -29.13 -10.25 5.21
CA LYS A 10 -28.74 -10.26 3.79
C LYS A 10 -27.21 -10.39 3.68
N MET A 11 -26.73 -11.44 3.03
CA MET A 11 -25.34 -11.57 2.60
C MET A 11 -24.96 -10.40 1.65
N PRO A 12 -23.78 -9.78 1.79
CA PRO A 12 -23.29 -8.78 0.86
C PRO A 12 -22.73 -9.48 -0.38
N GLY A 13 -23.53 -9.67 -1.40
CA GLY A 13 -23.20 -10.35 -2.66
C GLY A 13 -23.92 -9.79 -3.87
N GLU A 14 -24.00 -8.46 -4.02
CA GLU A 14 -24.30 -7.87 -5.32
C GLU A 14 -23.07 -7.13 -5.85
N PRO A 15 -22.72 -7.25 -7.14
CA PRO A 15 -21.65 -6.46 -7.75
C PRO A 15 -22.14 -5.02 -7.89
N GLY A 16 -22.13 -4.28 -6.78
CA GLY A 16 -22.40 -2.86 -6.76
C GLY A 16 -21.42 -2.16 -7.70
N HIS A 17 -21.93 -1.49 -8.71
CA HIS A 17 -21.21 -0.52 -9.52
C HIS A 17 -20.39 0.35 -8.58
N ILE A 18 -19.05 0.26 -8.68
CA ILE A 18 -18.13 1.14 -7.97
C ILE A 18 -18.39 2.55 -8.52
N ARG A 19 -19.32 3.28 -7.90
CA ARG A 19 -19.69 4.67 -8.29
C ARG A 19 -18.56 5.65 -7.96
N HIS A 20 -17.62 5.28 -7.10
CA HIS A 20 -16.45 6.11 -6.77
C HIS A 20 -15.19 5.27 -6.81
N ALA A 21 -14.37 5.47 -7.84
CA ALA A 21 -13.03 4.91 -7.87
C ALA A 21 -12.20 5.52 -6.72
N PRO A 22 -11.33 4.74 -6.04
CA PRO A 22 -10.43 5.25 -5.01
C PRO A 22 -9.62 6.45 -5.50
N GLU A 23 -9.30 7.37 -4.62
CA GLU A 23 -8.55 8.60 -4.97
C GLU A 23 -7.21 8.30 -5.66
N THR A 24 -6.59 7.18 -5.30
CA THR A 24 -5.34 6.68 -5.89
C THR A 24 -5.47 6.46 -7.41
N TYR A 25 -6.62 5.96 -7.88
CA TYR A 25 -6.85 5.74 -9.31
C TYR A 25 -6.97 7.06 -10.10
N TRP A 26 -7.59 8.08 -9.51
CA TRP A 26 -7.68 9.40 -10.12
C TRP A 26 -6.31 10.09 -10.20
N ARG A 27 -5.47 9.94 -9.19
CA ARG A 27 -4.08 10.42 -9.22
C ARG A 27 -3.27 9.72 -10.30
N SER A 28 -3.40 8.40 -10.43
CA SER A 28 -2.74 7.65 -11.50
C SER A 28 -3.18 8.13 -12.88
N LEU A 29 -4.49 8.33 -13.10
CA LEU A 29 -5.02 8.83 -14.38
C LEU A 29 -4.49 10.23 -14.72
N LEU A 30 -4.34 11.08 -13.71
CA LEU A 30 -3.77 12.42 -13.87
C LEU A 30 -2.29 12.38 -14.23
N LEU A 31 -1.51 11.51 -13.59
CA LEU A 31 -0.09 11.30 -13.93
C LEU A 31 0.07 10.76 -15.34
N PHE A 32 -0.76 9.78 -15.78
CA PHE A 32 -0.73 9.28 -17.15
C PHE A 32 -1.09 10.34 -18.18
N ASN A 33 -2.08 11.19 -17.85
CA ASN A 33 -2.41 12.30 -18.72
C ASN A 33 -1.27 13.33 -18.81
N GLY A 34 -0.56 13.57 -17.70
CA GLY A 34 0.65 14.39 -17.68
C GLY A 34 1.78 13.81 -18.55
N TYR A 35 2.03 12.49 -18.45
CA TYR A 35 2.95 11.77 -19.34
C TYR A 35 2.56 11.92 -20.81
N ARG A 36 1.29 11.74 -21.15
CA ARG A 36 0.75 11.89 -22.51
C ARG A 36 1.01 13.28 -23.08
N LEU A 37 0.73 14.32 -22.30
CA LEU A 37 1.03 15.69 -22.70
C LEU A 37 2.53 15.91 -22.91
N ALA A 38 3.37 15.43 -22.00
CA ALA A 38 4.81 15.52 -22.12
C ALA A 38 5.33 14.79 -23.36
N ALA A 39 4.83 13.58 -23.64
CA ALA A 39 5.18 12.82 -24.84
C ALA A 39 4.77 13.55 -26.13
N ALA A 40 3.55 14.10 -26.20
CA ALA A 40 3.08 14.86 -27.36
C ALA A 40 3.92 16.13 -27.60
N LEU A 41 4.26 16.87 -26.53
CA LEU A 41 5.13 18.04 -26.63
C LEU A 41 6.55 17.66 -27.05
N LEU A 42 7.09 16.57 -26.53
CA LEU A 42 8.41 16.06 -26.90
C LEU A 42 8.45 15.65 -28.37
N LEU A 43 7.41 15.00 -28.90
CA LEU A 43 7.29 14.65 -30.29
C LEU A 43 7.24 15.91 -31.20
N LEU A 44 6.50 16.95 -30.79
CA LEU A 44 6.47 18.24 -31.51
C LEU A 44 7.85 18.90 -31.51
N LEU A 45 8.53 18.95 -30.39
CA LEU A 45 9.88 19.50 -30.27
C LEU A 45 10.88 18.67 -31.08
N ALA A 46 10.83 17.35 -30.99
CA ALA A 46 11.72 16.47 -31.74
C ALA A 46 11.51 16.61 -33.24
N ALA A 47 10.29 16.75 -33.73
CA ALA A 47 9.99 17.02 -35.12
C ALA A 47 10.53 18.40 -35.59
N ALA A 48 10.43 19.43 -34.74
CA ALA A 48 10.90 20.76 -35.04
C ALA A 48 12.44 20.87 -35.12
N PHE A 49 13.18 20.19 -34.24
CA PHE A 49 14.63 20.30 -34.14
C PHE A 49 15.40 19.17 -34.83
N TRP A 50 14.86 17.94 -34.85
CA TRP A 50 15.52 16.73 -35.33
C TRP A 50 14.67 15.90 -36.31
N GLY A 51 13.64 16.49 -36.93
CA GLY A 51 12.70 15.75 -37.79
C GLY A 51 13.41 15.01 -38.93
N SER A 52 14.41 15.63 -39.56
CA SER A 52 15.19 15.00 -40.62
C SER A 52 16.09 13.85 -40.15
N THR A 53 16.59 13.91 -38.94
CA THR A 53 17.48 12.88 -38.37
C THR A 53 16.71 11.69 -37.79
N LEU A 54 15.56 11.96 -37.14
CA LEU A 54 14.72 10.94 -36.49
C LEU A 54 13.66 10.33 -37.40
N GLN A 55 13.60 10.79 -38.67
CA GLN A 55 12.61 10.38 -39.69
C GLN A 55 11.14 10.62 -39.25
N PHE A 56 10.91 11.47 -38.24
CA PHE A 56 9.55 11.85 -37.85
C PHE A 56 8.89 12.68 -38.93
N GLY A 57 7.66 12.29 -39.33
CA GLY A 57 6.96 12.95 -40.42
C GLY A 57 7.62 12.71 -41.79
N SER A 58 8.44 11.66 -41.96
CA SER A 58 9.16 11.36 -43.22
C SER A 58 8.23 11.17 -44.40
N ARG A 59 7.02 10.66 -44.18
CA ARG A 59 5.98 10.50 -45.21
C ARG A 59 5.14 11.77 -45.37
N ASP A 60 4.67 12.34 -44.27
CA ASP A 60 3.87 13.57 -44.26
C ASP A 60 4.10 14.35 -42.95
N MET A 61 4.97 15.35 -43.02
CA MET A 61 5.31 16.23 -41.90
C MET A 61 4.10 17.05 -41.44
N ARG A 62 3.20 17.45 -42.36
CA ARG A 62 2.01 18.22 -41.97
C ARG A 62 1.05 17.36 -41.15
N LEU A 63 0.80 16.13 -41.62
CA LEU A 63 -0.02 15.18 -40.91
C LEU A 63 0.57 14.84 -39.52
N PHE A 64 1.90 14.66 -39.45
CA PHE A 64 2.58 14.41 -38.18
C PHE A 64 2.39 15.56 -37.20
N LEU A 65 2.63 16.79 -37.62
CA LEU A 65 2.46 17.96 -36.72
C LEU A 65 1.01 18.17 -36.30
N LEU A 66 0.05 17.96 -37.22
CA LEU A 66 -1.38 18.04 -36.87
C LEU A 66 -1.79 16.94 -35.88
N ALA A 67 -1.35 15.71 -36.07
CA ALA A 67 -1.62 14.60 -35.19
C ALA A 67 -1.01 14.85 -33.81
N ALA A 68 0.25 15.26 -33.73
CA ALA A 68 0.93 15.53 -32.45
C ALA A 68 0.30 16.74 -31.72
N ALA A 69 -0.06 17.82 -32.45
CA ALA A 69 -0.75 18.97 -31.87
C ALA A 69 -2.15 18.61 -31.37
N SER A 70 -2.91 17.80 -32.13
CA SER A 70 -4.23 17.31 -31.76
C SER A 70 -4.14 16.38 -30.52
N TYR A 71 -3.08 15.57 -30.43
CA TYR A 71 -2.82 14.71 -29.27
C TYR A 71 -2.52 15.53 -28.02
N ALA A 72 -1.70 16.59 -28.13
CA ALA A 72 -1.45 17.53 -27.04
C ALA A 72 -2.74 18.25 -26.60
N ALA A 73 -3.56 18.73 -27.56
CA ALA A 73 -4.84 19.37 -27.27
C ALA A 73 -5.82 18.41 -26.58
N PHE A 74 -5.89 17.15 -27.03
CA PHE A 74 -6.66 16.11 -26.39
C PHE A 74 -6.21 15.87 -24.94
N ALA A 75 -4.90 15.77 -24.70
CA ALA A 75 -4.35 15.61 -23.35
C ALA A 75 -4.72 16.81 -22.44
N LEU A 76 -4.63 18.04 -22.97
CA LEU A 76 -5.06 19.24 -22.24
C LEU A 76 -6.55 19.21 -21.90
N ALA A 77 -7.40 18.86 -22.85
CA ALA A 77 -8.84 18.74 -22.61
C ALA A 77 -9.17 17.67 -21.56
N MET A 78 -8.45 16.57 -21.54
CA MET A 78 -8.65 15.48 -20.59
C MET A 78 -8.30 15.87 -19.15
N PHE A 79 -7.45 16.89 -18.91
CA PHE A 79 -7.27 17.42 -17.55
C PHE A 79 -8.57 18.00 -16.96
N ALA A 80 -9.37 18.66 -17.78
CA ALA A 80 -10.67 19.18 -17.35
C ALA A 80 -11.66 18.04 -17.10
N VAL A 81 -11.67 17.03 -17.97
CA VAL A 81 -12.57 15.86 -17.84
C VAL A 81 -12.24 15.02 -16.62
N ILE A 82 -10.94 14.79 -16.32
CA ILE A 82 -10.51 14.04 -15.13
C ILE A 82 -10.99 14.72 -13.83
N ARG A 83 -11.07 16.04 -13.81
CA ARG A 83 -11.57 16.78 -12.63
C ARG A 83 -13.04 16.51 -12.31
N THR A 84 -13.87 16.09 -13.27
CA THR A 84 -15.29 15.75 -13.00
C THR A 84 -15.43 14.48 -12.16
N ARG A 85 -14.41 13.61 -12.14
CA ARG A 85 -14.37 12.35 -11.39
C ARG A 85 -15.54 11.40 -11.66
N GLU A 86 -16.09 11.47 -12.86
CA GLU A 86 -17.21 10.63 -13.27
C GLU A 86 -16.74 9.49 -14.19
N ARG A 87 -17.43 8.36 -14.14
CA ARG A 87 -17.30 7.23 -15.08
C ARG A 87 -15.85 6.85 -15.38
N PHE A 88 -15.06 6.58 -14.34
CA PHE A 88 -13.62 6.30 -14.41
C PHE A 88 -13.23 5.32 -15.55
N THR A 89 -13.91 4.17 -15.64
CA THR A 89 -13.62 3.14 -16.67
C THR A 89 -13.82 3.67 -18.09
N LEU A 90 -14.85 4.51 -18.32
CA LEU A 90 -15.11 5.12 -19.63
C LEU A 90 -14.04 6.15 -19.98
N GLN A 91 -13.66 7.01 -19.03
CA GLN A 91 -12.59 7.99 -19.25
C GLN A 91 -11.27 7.28 -19.58
N LEU A 92 -10.91 6.22 -18.86
CA LEU A 92 -9.71 5.45 -19.13
C LEU A 92 -9.78 4.78 -20.51
N ALA A 93 -10.92 4.17 -20.87
CA ALA A 93 -11.10 3.53 -22.18
C ALA A 93 -10.96 4.54 -23.34
N ILE A 94 -11.54 5.73 -23.21
CA ILE A 94 -11.42 6.80 -24.20
C ILE A 94 -9.95 7.23 -24.33
N GLN A 95 -9.25 7.38 -23.21
CA GLN A 95 -7.86 7.81 -23.20
C GLN A 95 -6.92 6.77 -23.84
N VAL A 96 -7.07 5.48 -23.51
CA VAL A 96 -6.25 4.42 -24.12
C VAL A 96 -6.60 4.22 -25.58
N GLY A 97 -7.88 4.30 -25.95
CA GLY A 97 -8.30 4.26 -27.35
C GLY A 97 -7.76 5.42 -28.18
N ALA A 98 -7.75 6.62 -27.62
CA ALA A 98 -7.14 7.80 -28.24
C ALA A 98 -5.62 7.63 -28.39
N ASP A 99 -4.92 7.09 -27.39
CA ASP A 99 -3.48 6.80 -27.50
C ASP A 99 -3.20 5.87 -28.68
N ILE A 100 -3.96 4.79 -28.81
CA ILE A 100 -3.81 3.86 -29.94
C ILE A 100 -4.04 4.60 -31.26
N GLY A 101 -5.12 5.38 -31.37
CA GLY A 101 -5.44 6.12 -32.60
C GLY A 101 -4.36 7.15 -32.97
N PHE A 102 -3.94 7.98 -32.01
CA PHE A 102 -2.93 9.02 -32.30
C PHE A 102 -1.55 8.41 -32.60
N VAL A 103 -1.12 7.36 -31.89
CA VAL A 103 0.17 6.72 -32.15
C VAL A 103 0.18 6.04 -33.51
N ILE A 104 -0.90 5.36 -33.90
CA ILE A 104 -1.02 4.79 -35.26
C ILE A 104 -0.93 5.89 -36.35
N LEU A 105 -1.63 7.01 -36.14
CA LEU A 105 -1.58 8.12 -37.08
C LEU A 105 -0.18 8.76 -37.19
N LEU A 106 0.51 8.91 -36.06
CA LEU A 106 1.90 9.37 -36.00
C LEU A 106 2.86 8.39 -36.67
N MET A 107 2.68 7.08 -36.49
CA MET A 107 3.42 6.02 -37.15
C MET A 107 3.24 6.12 -38.66
N TYR A 108 2.00 6.17 -39.15
CA TYR A 108 1.70 6.30 -40.57
C TYR A 108 2.36 7.52 -41.18
N ALA A 109 2.31 8.68 -40.51
CA ALA A 109 2.95 9.90 -40.97
C ALA A 109 4.49 9.83 -41.00
N SER A 110 5.09 8.90 -40.24
CA SER A 110 6.54 8.75 -40.06
C SER A 110 7.12 7.52 -40.75
N GLY A 111 6.40 6.89 -41.71
CA GLY A 111 6.88 5.71 -42.43
C GLY A 111 6.70 4.40 -41.65
N GLY A 112 5.63 4.31 -40.88
CA GLY A 112 5.13 3.07 -40.27
C GLY A 112 5.97 2.51 -39.13
N LEU A 113 6.08 1.20 -39.10
CA LEU A 113 6.77 0.43 -38.05
C LEU A 113 8.24 0.84 -37.85
N SER A 114 8.92 1.22 -38.93
CA SER A 114 10.33 1.66 -38.90
C SER A 114 10.56 2.91 -38.07
N SER A 115 9.52 3.74 -37.85
CA SER A 115 9.59 4.94 -37.02
C SER A 115 9.84 4.66 -35.54
N GLY A 116 9.59 3.44 -35.06
CA GLY A 116 9.68 3.06 -33.63
C GLY A 116 8.61 3.67 -32.74
N LEU A 117 7.68 4.49 -33.26
CA LEU A 117 6.65 5.18 -32.48
C LEU A 117 5.66 4.21 -31.83
N GLY A 118 5.49 3.00 -32.37
CA GLY A 118 4.68 1.94 -31.77
C GLY A 118 5.10 1.57 -30.34
N LEU A 119 6.37 1.80 -29.97
CA LEU A 119 6.84 1.58 -28.60
C LEU A 119 6.15 2.48 -27.58
N LEU A 120 5.61 3.62 -27.98
CA LEU A 120 4.85 4.51 -27.08
C LEU A 120 3.58 3.85 -26.54
N LEU A 121 2.99 2.89 -27.28
CA LEU A 121 1.82 2.16 -26.81
C LEU A 121 2.13 1.23 -25.63
N LEU A 122 3.37 0.78 -25.44
CA LEU A 122 3.77 -0.01 -24.28
C LEU A 122 3.49 0.74 -22.97
N THR A 123 3.78 2.04 -22.93
CA THR A 123 3.54 2.85 -21.72
C THR A 123 2.05 3.05 -21.47
N SER A 124 1.24 3.27 -22.50
CA SER A 124 -0.22 3.40 -22.36
C SER A 124 -0.86 2.08 -21.91
N LEU A 125 -0.39 0.94 -22.45
CA LEU A 125 -0.85 -0.38 -22.04
C LEU A 125 -0.38 -0.75 -20.63
N ALA A 126 0.85 -0.40 -20.26
CA ALA A 126 1.33 -0.55 -18.89
C ALA A 126 0.46 0.24 -17.90
N ALA A 127 0.16 1.49 -18.24
CA ALA A 127 -0.72 2.36 -17.48
C ALA A 127 -2.13 1.77 -17.31
N ALA A 128 -2.72 1.28 -18.40
CA ALA A 128 -4.00 0.58 -18.36
C ALA A 128 -3.93 -0.66 -17.46
N GLY A 129 -2.86 -1.46 -17.57
CA GLY A 129 -2.67 -2.68 -16.78
C GLY A 129 -2.55 -2.45 -15.28
N LEU A 130 -1.96 -1.31 -14.87
CA LEU A 130 -1.85 -0.93 -13.45
C LEU A 130 -3.19 -0.55 -12.81
N VAL A 131 -4.15 -0.10 -13.61
CA VAL A 131 -5.38 0.54 -13.09
C VAL A 131 -6.63 -0.26 -13.41
N THR A 132 -6.62 -1.12 -14.44
CA THR A 132 -7.79 -1.89 -14.88
C THR A 132 -7.81 -3.33 -14.36
N ARG A 133 -8.98 -3.95 -14.48
CA ARG A 133 -9.12 -5.40 -14.33
C ARG A 133 -8.51 -6.10 -15.56
N GLY A 134 -7.85 -7.26 -15.36
CA GLY A 134 -7.07 -7.96 -16.39
C GLY A 134 -7.74 -8.15 -17.74
N GLN A 135 -9.04 -8.36 -17.79
CA GLN A 135 -9.78 -8.51 -19.05
C GLN A 135 -9.75 -7.26 -19.92
N LEU A 136 -9.92 -6.07 -19.32
CA LEU A 136 -9.84 -4.80 -20.05
C LEU A 136 -8.43 -4.50 -20.56
N THR A 137 -7.42 -4.86 -19.79
CA THR A 137 -6.03 -4.69 -20.19
C THR A 137 -5.68 -5.51 -21.42
N LEU A 138 -6.10 -6.79 -21.44
CA LEU A 138 -5.91 -7.67 -22.59
C LEU A 138 -6.71 -7.21 -23.81
N PHE A 139 -7.90 -6.66 -23.60
CA PHE A 139 -8.71 -6.09 -24.67
C PHE A 139 -8.00 -4.89 -25.33
N PHE A 140 -7.40 -3.98 -24.56
CA PHE A 140 -6.63 -2.87 -25.13
C PHE A 140 -5.36 -3.35 -25.86
N ALA A 141 -4.67 -4.36 -25.34
CA ALA A 141 -3.52 -4.97 -26.03
C ALA A 141 -3.93 -5.61 -27.36
N ALA A 142 -5.11 -6.26 -27.41
CA ALA A 142 -5.65 -6.83 -28.65
C ALA A 142 -5.98 -5.72 -29.67
N ILE A 143 -6.64 -4.63 -29.24
CA ILE A 143 -6.94 -3.49 -30.13
C ILE A 143 -5.65 -2.87 -30.69
N ALA A 144 -4.64 -2.63 -29.83
CA ALA A 144 -3.36 -2.09 -30.25
C ALA A 144 -2.65 -3.01 -31.27
N THR A 145 -2.68 -4.34 -31.03
CA THR A 145 -2.15 -5.33 -31.96
C THR A 145 -2.86 -5.32 -33.31
N ILE A 146 -4.18 -5.30 -33.32
CA ILE A 146 -4.97 -5.24 -34.54
C ILE A 146 -4.69 -3.93 -35.30
N ALA A 147 -4.61 -2.81 -34.57
CA ALA A 147 -4.36 -1.49 -35.17
C ALA A 147 -3.01 -1.43 -35.87
N ILE A 148 -1.94 -1.96 -35.23
CA ILE A 148 -0.60 -2.03 -35.84
C ILE A 148 -0.57 -2.96 -37.05
N LEU A 149 -1.20 -4.14 -36.95
CA LEU A 149 -1.24 -5.07 -38.07
C LEU A 149 -2.02 -4.50 -39.27
N LEU A 150 -3.12 -3.81 -39.02
CA LEU A 150 -3.90 -3.13 -40.05
C LEU A 150 -3.11 -2.00 -40.69
N GLU A 151 -2.43 -1.19 -39.92
CA GLU A 151 -1.58 -0.09 -40.41
C GLU A 151 -0.47 -0.65 -41.31
N HIS A 152 0.27 -1.67 -40.83
CA HIS A 152 1.32 -2.28 -41.62
C HIS A 152 0.79 -2.99 -42.89
N THR A 153 -0.36 -3.66 -42.82
CA THR A 153 -1.01 -4.28 -43.97
C THR A 153 -1.40 -3.23 -45.00
N TYR A 154 -1.90 -2.06 -44.54
CA TYR A 154 -2.22 -0.94 -45.42
C TYR A 154 -0.96 -0.43 -46.15
N GLU A 155 0.18 -0.31 -45.43
CA GLU A 155 1.47 0.09 -46.00
C GLU A 155 1.97 -0.89 -47.09
N VAL A 156 1.93 -2.18 -46.79
CA VAL A 156 2.35 -3.21 -47.78
C VAL A 156 1.50 -3.16 -49.05
N LEU A 157 0.20 -2.94 -48.92
CA LEU A 157 -0.71 -2.90 -50.08
C LEU A 157 -0.56 -1.64 -50.93
N HIS A 158 -0.26 -0.48 -50.33
CA HIS A 158 -0.28 0.80 -51.04
C HIS A 158 1.10 1.35 -51.37
N PHE A 159 2.15 0.96 -50.66
CA PHE A 159 3.49 1.53 -50.82
C PHE A 159 4.54 0.46 -51.17
N SER A 160 4.12 -0.77 -51.45
CA SER A 160 5.02 -1.88 -51.85
C SER A 160 6.14 -2.15 -50.84
N GLU A 161 5.85 -1.87 -49.56
CA GLU A 161 6.77 -2.19 -48.46
C GLU A 161 7.02 -3.70 -48.38
N SER A 162 8.19 -4.08 -47.88
CA SER A 162 8.54 -5.50 -47.79
C SER A 162 7.76 -6.19 -46.67
N GLY A 163 7.18 -7.36 -46.96
CA GLY A 163 6.49 -8.20 -45.95
C GLY A 163 7.39 -8.67 -44.82
N ALA A 164 8.71 -8.42 -44.87
CA ALA A 164 9.65 -8.76 -43.82
C ALA A 164 9.32 -8.09 -42.45
N GLN A 165 8.67 -6.92 -42.49
CA GLN A 165 8.33 -6.19 -41.24
C GLN A 165 7.14 -6.78 -40.48
N TYR A 166 6.40 -7.75 -41.03
CA TYR A 166 5.37 -8.49 -40.25
C TYR A 166 5.96 -9.22 -39.03
N ALA A 167 7.22 -9.68 -39.11
CA ALA A 167 7.90 -10.25 -37.96
C ALA A 167 8.11 -9.20 -36.84
N GLN A 168 8.44 -7.96 -37.22
CA GLN A 168 8.60 -6.85 -36.25
C GLN A 168 7.23 -6.46 -35.65
N ALA A 169 6.17 -6.39 -36.46
CA ALA A 169 4.81 -6.14 -35.96
C ALA A 169 4.35 -7.24 -35.00
N GLY A 170 4.65 -8.51 -35.32
CA GLY A 170 4.36 -9.65 -34.46
C GLY A 170 5.11 -9.57 -33.11
N LEU A 171 6.42 -9.26 -33.14
CA LEU A 171 7.22 -9.10 -31.95
C LEU A 171 6.71 -7.95 -31.04
N LEU A 172 6.34 -6.82 -31.65
CA LEU A 172 5.76 -5.69 -30.93
C LEU A 172 4.40 -6.04 -30.34
N SER A 173 3.59 -6.82 -31.05
CA SER A 173 2.32 -7.33 -30.53
C SER A 173 2.51 -8.23 -29.31
N ILE A 174 3.49 -9.14 -29.34
CA ILE A 174 3.87 -9.95 -28.18
C ILE A 174 4.29 -9.03 -27.01
N ALA A 175 5.07 -8.00 -27.27
CA ALA A 175 5.48 -7.04 -26.26
C ALA A 175 4.29 -6.28 -25.64
N TYR A 176 3.24 -5.97 -26.40
CA TYR A 176 2.01 -5.35 -25.89
C TYR A 176 1.30 -6.27 -24.90
N PHE A 177 1.10 -7.53 -25.25
CA PHE A 177 0.48 -8.49 -24.35
C PHE A 177 1.34 -8.77 -23.13
N ALA A 178 2.65 -8.93 -23.31
CA ALA A 178 3.57 -9.15 -22.19
C ALA A 178 3.55 -7.98 -21.21
N THR A 179 3.61 -6.74 -21.72
CA THR A 179 3.55 -5.52 -20.89
C THR A 179 2.22 -5.40 -20.16
N ALA A 180 1.11 -5.64 -20.84
CA ALA A 180 -0.22 -5.60 -20.27
C ALA A 180 -0.39 -6.63 -19.14
N LEU A 181 0.05 -7.86 -19.36
CA LEU A 181 0.01 -8.93 -18.35
C LEU A 181 0.92 -8.66 -17.17
N LEU A 182 2.15 -8.20 -17.43
CA LEU A 182 3.12 -7.90 -16.38
C LEU A 182 2.63 -6.75 -15.50
N ALA A 183 2.14 -5.67 -16.10
CA ALA A 183 1.60 -4.53 -15.38
C ALA A 183 0.39 -4.92 -14.53
N HIS A 184 -0.51 -5.73 -15.08
CA HIS A 184 -1.67 -6.25 -14.33
C HIS A 184 -1.25 -7.18 -13.17
N ALA A 185 -0.30 -8.09 -13.40
CA ALA A 185 0.21 -8.98 -12.35
C ALA A 185 0.90 -8.17 -11.22
N LEU A 186 1.64 -7.13 -11.57
CA LEU A 186 2.30 -6.25 -10.60
C LEU A 186 1.26 -5.47 -9.78
N ALA A 187 0.23 -4.92 -10.42
CA ALA A 187 -0.85 -4.20 -9.76
C ALA A 187 -1.60 -5.09 -8.75
N THR A 188 -1.94 -6.32 -9.15
CA THR A 188 -2.64 -7.26 -8.26
C THR A 188 -1.79 -7.66 -7.05
N ARG A 189 -0.48 -7.86 -7.23
CA ARG A 189 0.45 -8.14 -6.13
C ARG A 189 0.59 -6.96 -5.18
N SER A 190 0.68 -5.73 -5.70
CA SER A 190 0.78 -4.52 -4.90
C SER A 190 -0.44 -4.34 -4.01
N ILE A 191 -1.65 -4.46 -4.58
CA ILE A 191 -2.92 -4.37 -3.83
C ILE A 191 -3.02 -5.46 -2.76
N ALA A 192 -2.61 -6.70 -3.06
CA ALA A 192 -2.61 -7.80 -2.10
C ALA A 192 -1.63 -7.53 -0.93
N SER A 193 -0.44 -7.00 -1.23
CA SER A 193 0.55 -6.62 -0.21
C SER A 193 0.06 -5.50 0.70
N GLU A 194 -0.56 -4.46 0.14
CA GLU A 194 -1.13 -3.35 0.92
C GLU A 194 -2.26 -3.83 1.86
N ARG A 195 -3.13 -4.71 1.36
CA ARG A 195 -4.21 -5.30 2.19
C ARG A 195 -3.65 -6.13 3.34
N LEU A 196 -2.63 -6.95 3.06
CA LEU A 196 -1.98 -7.76 4.08
C LEU A 196 -1.28 -6.89 5.14
N ALA A 197 -0.63 -5.80 4.72
CA ALA A 197 0.01 -4.86 5.64
C ALA A 197 -1.02 -4.16 6.55
N ALA A 198 -2.12 -3.67 5.98
CA ALA A 198 -3.21 -3.05 6.74
C ALA A 198 -3.87 -4.04 7.73
N GLN A 199 -4.04 -5.29 7.33
CA GLN A 199 -4.61 -6.32 8.20
C GLN A 199 -3.68 -6.64 9.38
N ARG A 200 -2.37 -6.76 9.13
CA ARG A 200 -1.38 -6.96 10.20
C ARG A 200 -1.34 -5.79 11.19
N GLU A 201 -1.51 -4.56 10.74
CA GLU A 201 -1.56 -3.40 11.61
C GLU A 201 -2.77 -3.45 12.56
N ILE A 202 -3.95 -3.83 12.03
CA ILE A 202 -5.17 -4.03 12.84
C ILE A 202 -4.97 -5.18 13.84
N ASP A 203 -4.39 -6.29 13.42
CA ASP A 203 -4.16 -7.46 14.29
C ASP A 203 -3.18 -7.11 15.41
N LEU A 204 -2.10 -6.37 15.13
CA LEU A 204 -1.16 -5.88 16.14
C LEU A 204 -1.84 -4.92 17.14
N ALA A 205 -2.66 -4.00 16.64
CA ALA A 205 -3.41 -3.08 17.50
C ALA A 205 -4.39 -3.82 18.41
N ASN A 206 -5.12 -4.81 17.88
CA ASN A 206 -6.04 -5.65 18.65
C ASN A 206 -5.30 -6.47 19.69
N MET A 207 -4.16 -7.09 19.35
CA MET A 207 -3.33 -7.83 20.30
C MET A 207 -2.81 -6.92 21.42
N ALA A 208 -2.35 -5.73 21.10
CA ALA A 208 -1.90 -4.76 22.09
C ALA A 208 -3.05 -4.36 23.03
N GLN A 209 -4.24 -4.13 22.49
CA GLN A 209 -5.44 -3.79 23.28
C GLN A 209 -5.86 -4.95 24.18
N VAL A 210 -5.91 -6.18 23.68
CA VAL A 210 -6.24 -7.36 24.49
C VAL A 210 -5.22 -7.57 25.60
N ASN A 211 -3.93 -7.49 25.30
CA ASN A 211 -2.88 -7.60 26.30
C ASN A 211 -3.03 -6.52 27.39
N GLN A 212 -3.34 -5.28 26.99
CA GLN A 212 -3.56 -4.19 27.93
C GLN A 212 -4.78 -4.45 28.84
N LEU A 213 -5.90 -4.94 28.27
CA LEU A 213 -7.09 -5.30 29.06
C LEU A 213 -6.79 -6.43 30.05
N VAL A 214 -6.12 -7.49 29.58
CA VAL A 214 -5.74 -8.63 30.47
C VAL A 214 -4.87 -8.13 31.63
N ILE A 215 -3.83 -7.33 31.35
CA ILE A 215 -2.96 -6.77 32.39
C ILE A 215 -3.74 -5.86 33.36
N GLN A 216 -4.70 -5.07 32.85
CA GLN A 216 -5.52 -4.17 33.67
C GLN A 216 -6.45 -4.92 34.65
N ASP A 217 -7.01 -6.05 34.19
CA ASP A 217 -7.96 -6.88 34.99
C ASP A 217 -7.29 -7.92 35.91
N MET A 218 -5.94 -8.06 35.80
CA MET A 218 -5.21 -8.95 36.69
C MET A 218 -5.38 -8.53 38.17
N GLU A 219 -5.63 -9.49 39.06
CA GLU A 219 -5.70 -9.26 40.52
C GLU A 219 -4.35 -8.91 41.13
N HIS A 220 -3.28 -9.43 40.55
CA HIS A 220 -1.90 -9.10 40.94
C HIS A 220 -1.50 -7.74 40.36
N GLY A 221 -0.76 -6.95 41.13
CA GLY A 221 -0.15 -5.70 40.63
C GLY A 221 0.91 -6.01 39.59
N VAL A 222 0.88 -5.29 38.46
CA VAL A 222 1.89 -5.40 37.42
C VAL A 222 2.44 -4.01 37.10
N ILE A 223 3.78 -3.89 37.21
CA ILE A 223 4.51 -2.68 36.86
C ILE A 223 5.62 -3.07 35.86
N VAL A 224 5.67 -2.41 34.73
CA VAL A 224 6.76 -2.57 33.76
C VAL A 224 7.66 -1.35 33.85
N VAL A 225 8.95 -1.58 34.05
CA VAL A 225 9.97 -0.53 34.07
C VAL A 225 11.02 -0.77 32.99
N ASP A 226 11.57 0.28 32.44
CA ASP A 226 12.72 0.18 31.54
C ASP A 226 14.05 0.10 32.31
N GLY A 227 15.17 -0.07 31.57
CA GLY A 227 16.50 -0.18 32.17
C GLY A 227 16.97 1.06 32.94
N ALA A 228 16.28 2.21 32.83
CA ALA A 228 16.52 3.42 33.59
C ALA A 228 15.60 3.54 34.83
N GLY A 229 14.74 2.55 35.08
CA GLY A 229 13.80 2.56 36.19
C GLY A 229 12.58 3.47 35.98
N ILE A 230 12.31 3.82 34.70
CA ILE A 230 11.11 4.60 34.34
C ILE A 230 9.94 3.64 34.16
N VAL A 231 8.80 3.97 34.80
CA VAL A 231 7.57 3.20 34.70
C VAL A 231 6.97 3.39 33.30
N ARG A 232 6.85 2.31 32.54
CA ARG A 232 6.26 2.28 31.21
C ARG A 232 4.81 1.83 31.23
N GLN A 233 4.46 0.95 32.18
CA GLN A 233 3.10 0.44 32.32
C GLN A 233 2.80 0.09 33.77
N VAL A 234 1.58 0.36 34.20
CA VAL A 234 1.07 -0.02 35.53
C VAL A 234 -0.39 -0.45 35.40
N ASN A 235 -0.76 -1.54 36.04
CA ASN A 235 -2.15 -1.99 36.05
C ASN A 235 -2.92 -1.39 37.25
N THR A 236 -4.24 -1.57 37.23
CA THR A 236 -5.13 -1.04 38.29
C THR A 236 -4.83 -1.63 39.65
N ALA A 237 -4.40 -2.88 39.72
CA ALA A 237 -4.06 -3.53 40.99
C ALA A 237 -2.78 -2.94 41.61
N ALA A 238 -1.71 -2.75 40.82
CA ALA A 238 -0.47 -2.13 41.29
C ALA A 238 -0.69 -0.68 41.76
N GLU A 239 -1.54 0.08 41.02
CA GLU A 239 -1.91 1.44 41.44
C GLU A 239 -2.61 1.49 42.76
N ARG A 240 -3.48 0.53 43.06
CA ARG A 240 -4.14 0.39 44.40
C ARG A 240 -3.17 0.02 45.53
N MET A 241 -2.14 -0.78 45.20
CA MET A 241 -1.19 -1.30 46.19
C MET A 241 -0.12 -0.28 46.57
N ILE A 242 0.40 0.50 45.59
CA ILE A 242 1.51 1.44 45.81
C ILE A 242 1.02 2.88 45.76
N GLY A 243 0.09 3.21 44.88
CA GLY A 243 -0.43 4.56 44.64
C GLY A 243 0.48 5.47 43.83
N GLY A 244 -0.13 6.47 43.20
CA GLY A 244 0.60 7.57 42.52
C GLY A 244 1.43 7.20 41.30
N MET A 245 1.28 5.97 40.76
CA MET A 245 2.02 5.54 39.54
C MET A 245 1.37 6.04 38.26
N ARG A 246 0.08 6.35 38.24
CA ARG A 246 -0.65 6.96 37.14
C ARG A 246 -0.57 8.47 37.24
N GLY A 247 0.31 9.07 36.48
CA GLY A 247 0.46 10.53 36.37
C GLY A 247 0.57 10.93 34.92
N GLY A 248 0.24 12.19 34.58
CA GLY A 248 0.34 12.73 33.23
C GLY A 248 1.76 12.99 32.73
N GLY A 249 2.79 12.39 33.33
CA GLY A 249 4.19 12.57 32.99
C GLY A 249 5.02 11.30 33.15
N VAL A 250 6.31 11.41 32.86
CA VAL A 250 7.29 10.34 33.05
C VAL A 250 7.47 10.10 34.55
N VAL A 251 7.04 8.93 35.04
CA VAL A 251 7.13 8.55 36.46
C VAL A 251 8.36 7.65 36.64
N ALA A 252 9.31 8.08 37.46
CA ALA A 252 10.41 7.24 37.86
C ALA A 252 10.01 6.38 39.08
N LEU A 253 10.32 5.09 39.05
CA LEU A 253 10.00 4.16 40.14
C LEU A 253 10.61 4.61 41.47
N ARG A 254 11.81 5.20 41.44
CA ARG A 254 12.51 5.72 42.63
C ARG A 254 11.73 6.79 43.38
N ASP A 255 10.95 7.61 42.65
CA ASP A 255 10.24 8.76 43.27
C ASP A 255 8.96 8.32 43.96
N ARG A 256 8.40 7.16 43.59
CA ARG A 256 7.13 6.64 44.08
C ARG A 256 7.27 5.41 45.00
N ALA A 257 8.26 4.58 44.72
CA ALA A 257 8.53 3.37 45.51
C ALA A 257 10.05 3.14 45.66
N PRO A 258 10.76 3.97 46.46
CA PRO A 258 12.22 3.91 46.55
C PRO A 258 12.75 2.55 47.01
N ALA A 259 12.10 1.90 47.98
CA ALA A 259 12.50 0.58 48.44
C ALA A 259 12.38 -0.51 47.36
N LEU A 260 11.38 -0.40 46.50
CA LEU A 260 11.22 -1.27 45.32
C LEU A 260 12.27 -0.96 44.25
N TYR A 261 12.56 0.32 44.02
CA TYR A 261 13.56 0.74 43.06
C TYR A 261 14.96 0.22 43.39
N GLU A 262 15.41 0.33 44.65
CA GLU A 262 16.73 -0.17 45.08
C GLU A 262 16.89 -1.68 44.78
N ARG A 263 15.83 -2.46 45.03
CA ARG A 263 15.83 -3.89 44.72
C ARG A 263 15.84 -4.17 43.22
N VAL A 264 15.06 -3.45 42.45
CA VAL A 264 15.04 -3.57 40.97
C VAL A 264 16.40 -3.18 40.38
N GLU A 265 17.02 -2.12 40.87
CA GLU A 265 18.32 -1.66 40.41
C GLU A 265 19.43 -2.67 40.75
N SER A 266 19.46 -3.19 41.96
CA SER A 266 20.43 -4.22 42.33
C SER A 266 20.24 -5.49 41.51
N TRP A 267 19.00 -5.91 41.30
CA TRP A 267 18.69 -7.07 40.47
C TRP A 267 19.05 -6.89 39.00
N LEU A 268 18.82 -5.70 38.43
CA LEU A 268 19.23 -5.38 37.04
C LEU A 268 20.74 -5.36 36.84
N ARG A 269 21.50 -4.98 37.89
CA ARG A 269 22.97 -5.04 37.89
C ARG A 269 23.51 -6.44 38.03
N ASP A 270 22.82 -7.30 38.80
CA ASP A 270 23.29 -8.62 39.21
C ASP A 270 22.93 -9.76 38.25
N GLN A 271 22.31 -9.45 37.10
CA GLN A 271 21.88 -10.40 36.07
C GLN A 271 23.04 -11.21 35.41
N GLN A 272 24.04 -11.60 36.18
CA GLN A 272 25.07 -12.53 35.79
C GLN A 272 24.72 -13.96 36.23
N GLY A 273 23.65 -14.54 35.69
CA GLY A 273 23.57 -16.00 35.63
C GLY A 273 22.67 -16.74 36.58
N GLN A 274 21.62 -16.18 37.18
CA GLN A 274 20.66 -16.97 37.97
C GLN A 274 19.23 -16.78 37.49
N GLU A 275 18.63 -17.87 37.01
CA GLU A 275 17.23 -18.04 36.61
C GLU A 275 16.23 -18.08 37.78
N SER A 276 16.49 -17.48 38.90
CA SER A 276 15.50 -17.51 40.01
C SER A 276 14.83 -16.14 40.16
N PRO A 277 13.52 -16.06 39.97
CA PRO A 277 12.78 -14.85 40.34
C PRO A 277 12.74 -14.77 41.85
N ASP A 278 13.68 -14.09 42.48
CA ASP A 278 13.65 -13.84 43.89
C ASP A 278 12.40 -13.03 44.25
N ALA A 279 11.43 -13.71 44.84
CA ALA A 279 10.31 -13.04 45.42
C ALA A 279 10.77 -12.48 46.80
N PHE A 280 10.59 -11.19 47.00
CA PHE A 280 10.94 -10.49 48.22
C PHE A 280 9.75 -9.71 48.78
N GLU A 281 9.74 -9.51 50.09
CA GLU A 281 8.69 -8.76 50.75
C GLU A 281 9.04 -7.26 50.80
N ILE A 282 8.03 -6.41 50.52
CA ILE A 282 8.08 -4.97 50.60
C ILE A 282 7.13 -4.53 51.71
N GLY A 283 7.68 -4.07 52.83
CA GLY A 283 6.87 -3.77 54.01
C GLY A 283 6.20 -5.02 54.58
N ALA A 284 5.07 -4.84 55.31
CA ALA A 284 4.43 -5.95 56.04
C ALA A 284 3.46 -6.80 55.19
N ASN A 285 3.00 -6.29 54.04
CA ASN A 285 1.84 -6.84 53.32
C ASN A 285 2.00 -7.05 51.83
N LEU A 286 3.12 -6.63 51.22
CA LEU A 286 3.34 -6.76 49.78
C LEU A 286 4.51 -7.71 49.50
N ARG A 287 4.32 -8.60 48.52
CA ARG A 287 5.36 -9.46 47.97
C ARG A 287 5.60 -9.05 46.52
N ALA A 288 6.85 -8.87 46.14
CA ALA A 288 7.24 -8.54 44.76
C ALA A 288 8.05 -9.69 44.16
N ARG A 289 7.84 -9.90 42.86
CA ARG A 289 8.62 -10.82 42.02
C ARG A 289 9.07 -10.10 40.77
N LEU A 290 10.35 -10.20 40.41
CA LEU A 290 10.95 -9.55 39.25
C LEU A 290 11.12 -10.55 38.11
N VAL A 291 10.80 -10.12 36.90
CA VAL A 291 10.99 -10.91 35.68
C VAL A 291 11.61 -10.00 34.61
N PRO A 292 12.70 -10.41 33.93
CA PRO A 292 13.30 -9.58 32.89
C PRO A 292 12.38 -9.46 31.66
N VAL A 293 12.28 -8.26 31.06
CA VAL A 293 11.50 -8.03 29.84
C VAL A 293 12.14 -8.73 28.63
N ALA A 294 13.47 -8.80 28.59
CA ALA A 294 14.23 -9.50 27.54
C ALA A 294 15.58 -9.99 28.09
N PRO A 295 16.17 -11.04 27.53
CA PRO A 295 17.46 -11.59 27.99
C PRO A 295 18.66 -10.71 27.60
N ARG A 296 18.51 -9.38 27.54
CA ARG A 296 19.57 -8.43 27.21
C ARG A 296 19.83 -7.50 28.40
N ARG A 297 21.12 -7.19 28.65
CA ARG A 297 21.50 -6.23 29.69
C ARG A 297 20.79 -4.89 29.47
N GLY A 298 20.15 -4.36 30.52
CA GLY A 298 19.46 -3.08 30.50
C GLY A 298 18.03 -3.10 29.92
N ALA A 299 17.44 -4.27 29.68
CA ALA A 299 16.12 -4.40 29.04
C ALA A 299 14.92 -4.04 29.93
N GLY A 300 15.11 -3.68 31.17
CA GLY A 300 14.03 -3.41 32.11
C GLY A 300 13.45 -4.65 32.79
N ALA A 301 12.46 -4.46 33.66
CA ALA A 301 11.84 -5.52 34.45
C ALA A 301 10.32 -5.42 34.47
N VAL A 302 9.65 -6.57 34.54
CA VAL A 302 8.24 -6.69 34.96
C VAL A 302 8.23 -7.05 36.43
N ILE A 303 7.53 -6.25 37.21
CA ILE A 303 7.38 -6.40 38.66
C ILE A 303 5.95 -6.90 38.92
N PHE A 304 5.83 -8.09 39.46
CA PHE A 304 4.55 -8.62 39.94
C PHE A 304 4.44 -8.36 41.44
N LEU A 305 3.30 -7.79 41.87
CA LEU A 305 2.99 -7.48 43.25
C LEU A 305 1.82 -8.33 43.73
N GLU A 306 1.97 -8.92 44.90
CA GLU A 306 0.93 -9.72 45.57
C GLU A 306 0.61 -9.09 46.92
N ASP A 307 -0.70 -8.97 47.22
CA ASP A 307 -1.17 -8.50 48.55
C ASP A 307 -1.29 -9.68 49.53
N LEU A 308 -0.30 -9.78 50.42
CA LEU A 308 -0.27 -10.84 51.45
C LEU A 308 -1.39 -10.70 52.52
N ALA A 309 -1.91 -9.48 52.72
CA ALA A 309 -3.02 -9.27 53.67
C ALA A 309 -4.31 -9.91 53.14
N ARG A 310 -4.59 -9.77 51.88
CA ARG A 310 -5.70 -10.40 51.19
C ARG A 310 -5.59 -11.94 51.22
N LEU A 311 -4.44 -12.48 50.87
CA LEU A 311 -4.18 -13.91 50.89
C LEU A 311 -4.37 -14.52 52.30
N ARG A 312 -3.90 -13.80 53.33
CA ARG A 312 -4.10 -14.23 54.74
C ARG A 312 -5.57 -14.17 55.17
N SER A 313 -6.35 -13.22 54.68
CA SER A 313 -7.78 -13.09 54.93
C SER A 313 -8.59 -14.22 54.29
N GLU A 314 -8.31 -14.53 53.04
CA GLU A 314 -8.93 -15.62 52.27
C GLU A 314 -8.62 -16.99 52.90
N ALA A 315 -7.38 -17.21 53.32
CA ALA A 315 -6.98 -18.43 54.03
C ALA A 315 -7.65 -18.61 55.42
N ARG A 316 -8.08 -17.49 56.06
CA ARG A 316 -8.84 -17.55 57.32
C ARG A 316 -10.33 -17.83 57.14
N GLN A 317 -10.89 -17.47 55.99
CA GLN A 317 -12.29 -17.74 55.66
C GLN A 317 -12.55 -19.20 55.23
N LEU A 318 -11.50 -19.90 54.80
CA LEU A 318 -11.54 -21.31 54.39
C LEU A 318 -11.30 -22.30 55.55
N LYS A 319 -11.05 -21.81 56.77
CA LYS A 319 -10.96 -22.59 58.01
C LYS A 319 -12.17 -22.38 58.86
#